data_09d08d959232e27a816cb479f895a1fa
#
_entry.id   09d08d959232e27a816cb479f895a1fa
#
_cell.length_a   1.000
_cell.length_b   1.000
_cell.length_c   1.000
_cell.angle_alpha   90.00
_cell.angle_beta   90.00
_cell.angle_gamma   90.00
#
_symmetry.space_group_name_H-M   'P 1'
#
loop_
_entity.id
_entity.type
_entity.pdbx_description
1 polymer ?
#
loop_
_entity_poly.entity_id
_entity_poly.type
_entity_poly.pdbx_seq_one_letter_code
_entity_poly.pdbx_strand_id
1 'polypeptide(L)'
;KESVIFRGEDNSYYEKIGNKVENIDDQIPFELPVGWVWCRGHSCFESMESTKSQSEFFNYIDIDAIDNRLHRIKAAKHLLVSEAPSRASRAVKNGSVLFSLVRPYLENIALVEERYSHCIASTSFYVCNSNGALLPEFMYFLMISGYVVNSLNQYMKGDNSPSISKDNIESWLYPIPPLDEQKVICTKLNTTFTLIENVGKSLS
;
A
#
# COMPACT_ATOMS: atom_id res chain seq x y z
N LYS A 1 -8.26 15.06 6.53
CA LYS A 1 -7.65 16.39 6.79
C LYS A 1 -6.24 16.33 6.27
N GLU A 2 -5.87 17.25 5.39
CA GLU A 2 -4.48 17.38 4.95
C GLU A 2 -3.58 17.69 6.14
N SER A 3 -2.46 16.98 6.23
CA SER A 3 -1.37 17.31 7.13
C SER A 3 -0.10 17.58 6.32
N VAL A 4 0.71 18.50 6.82
CA VAL A 4 2.03 18.81 6.26
C VAL A 4 3.07 18.62 7.35
N ILE A 5 4.04 17.77 7.07
CA ILE A 5 5.18 17.54 7.97
C ILE A 5 6.37 18.33 7.46
N PHE A 6 7.03 19.05 8.33
CA PHE A 6 8.17 19.89 7.99
C PHE A 6 9.19 19.93 9.12
N ARG A 7 10.41 20.34 8.80
CA ARG A 7 11.49 20.54 9.76
C ARG A 7 11.54 22.01 10.18
N GLY A 8 11.49 22.26 11.49
CA GLY A 8 11.62 23.58 12.08
C GLY A 8 13.06 24.10 12.06
N GLU A 9 13.24 25.37 12.44
CA GLU A 9 14.56 26.01 12.55
C GLU A 9 15.43 25.35 13.65
N ASP A 10 14.78 24.76 14.66
CA ASP A 10 15.41 23.99 15.73
C ASP A 10 15.76 22.55 15.34
N ASN A 11 15.56 22.21 14.05
CA ASN A 11 15.82 20.92 13.47
C ASN A 11 14.84 19.80 13.90
N SER A 12 13.79 20.13 14.65
CA SER A 12 12.71 19.22 15.06
C SER A 12 11.66 19.04 13.96
N TYR A 13 10.97 17.90 13.96
CA TYR A 13 9.86 17.65 13.04
C TYR A 13 8.52 18.13 13.63
N TYR A 14 7.78 18.81 12.81
CA TYR A 14 6.47 19.37 13.14
C TYR A 14 5.42 18.90 12.13
N GLU A 15 4.22 18.60 12.61
CA GLU A 15 3.05 18.32 11.78
C GLU A 15 2.05 19.46 11.92
N LYS A 16 1.62 20.02 10.78
CA LYS A 16 0.58 21.04 10.70
C LYS A 16 -0.70 20.43 10.15
N ILE A 17 -1.78 20.52 10.92
CA ILE A 17 -3.13 20.10 10.54
C ILE A 17 -4.07 21.29 10.72
N GLY A 18 -4.46 21.94 9.62
CA GLY A 18 -5.19 23.20 9.66
C GLY A 18 -4.35 24.30 10.33
N ASN A 19 -4.84 24.84 11.46
CA ASN A 19 -4.12 25.88 12.24
C ASN A 19 -3.30 25.31 13.42
N LYS A 20 -3.34 24.00 13.65
CA LYS A 20 -2.61 23.34 14.73
C LYS A 20 -1.25 22.88 14.24
N VAL A 21 -0.21 23.18 15.00
CA VAL A 21 1.16 22.70 14.76
C VAL A 21 1.61 21.96 16.01
N GLU A 22 2.08 20.73 15.84
CA GLU A 22 2.56 19.87 16.93
C GLU A 22 3.95 19.36 16.62
N ASN A 23 4.80 19.25 17.63
CA ASN A 23 6.07 18.53 17.52
C ASN A 23 5.78 17.03 17.46
N ILE A 24 6.43 16.32 16.52
CA ILE A 24 6.26 14.88 16.28
C ILE A 24 7.59 14.12 16.28
N ASP A 25 8.65 14.66 16.88
CA ASP A 25 9.96 14.02 16.93
C ASP A 25 9.92 12.61 17.50
N ASP A 26 9.07 12.37 18.50
CA ASP A 26 8.84 11.07 19.13
C ASP A 26 8.18 10.03 18.20
N GLN A 27 7.60 10.47 17.10
CA GLN A 27 6.96 9.63 16.09
C GLN A 27 7.86 9.35 14.89
N ILE A 28 8.97 10.08 14.74
CA ILE A 28 9.89 9.94 13.60
C ILE A 28 10.76 8.70 13.81
N PRO A 29 10.65 7.69 12.95
CA PRO A 29 11.33 6.42 13.18
C PRO A 29 12.82 6.46 12.84
N PHE A 30 13.24 7.35 11.92
CA PHE A 30 14.63 7.55 11.51
C PHE A 30 14.78 8.85 10.72
N GLU A 31 16.03 9.30 10.58
CA GLU A 31 16.35 10.47 9.77
C GLU A 31 16.24 10.18 8.27
N LEU A 32 15.64 11.12 7.54
CA LEU A 32 15.50 11.01 6.09
C LEU A 32 16.73 11.58 5.34
N PRO A 33 17.06 11.04 4.16
CA PRO A 33 17.99 11.66 3.24
C PRO A 33 17.56 13.08 2.85
N VAL A 34 18.51 13.89 2.44
CA VAL A 34 18.22 15.25 1.93
C VAL A 34 17.28 15.18 0.73
N GLY A 35 16.23 16.00 0.75
CA GLY A 35 15.21 16.04 -0.30
C GLY A 35 14.04 15.10 -0.10
N TRP A 36 14.11 14.16 0.87
CA TRP A 36 12.97 13.33 1.24
C TRP A 36 12.10 14.04 2.28
N VAL A 37 10.83 13.68 2.30
CA VAL A 37 9.87 14.20 3.28
C VAL A 37 9.07 13.07 3.93
N TRP A 38 8.66 13.27 5.18
CA TRP A 38 7.66 12.42 5.82
C TRP A 38 6.26 12.84 5.38
N CYS A 39 5.39 11.86 5.13
CA CYS A 39 4.00 12.09 4.79
C CYS A 39 3.10 11.08 5.50
N ARG A 40 1.95 11.52 6.00
CA ARG A 40 0.91 10.61 6.49
C ARG A 40 0.21 9.93 5.31
N GLY A 41 -0.24 8.70 5.51
CA GLY A 41 -0.96 7.96 4.46
C GLY A 41 -2.18 8.71 3.92
N HIS A 42 -2.96 9.36 4.80
CA HIS A 42 -4.12 10.16 4.37
C HIS A 42 -3.76 11.39 3.51
N SER A 43 -2.49 11.79 3.49
CA SER A 43 -1.99 12.92 2.68
C SER A 43 -1.28 12.48 1.39
N CYS A 44 -0.88 11.21 1.25
CA CYS A 44 -0.25 10.68 0.04
C CYS A 44 -1.07 9.63 -0.70
N PHE A 45 -2.14 9.09 -0.07
CA PHE A 45 -3.06 8.17 -0.73
C PHE A 45 -4.41 8.85 -1.02
N GLU A 46 -5.00 8.48 -2.14
CA GLU A 46 -6.39 8.83 -2.46
C GLU A 46 -7.35 8.10 -1.53
N SER A 47 -8.54 8.66 -1.32
CA SER A 47 -9.62 7.97 -0.64
C SER A 47 -10.05 6.73 -1.41
N MET A 48 -10.23 5.61 -0.71
CA MET A 48 -10.71 4.38 -1.32
C MET A 48 -12.13 4.55 -1.85
N GLU A 49 -12.35 4.07 -3.06
CA GLU A 49 -13.65 4.07 -3.71
C GLU A 49 -14.35 2.72 -3.56
N SER A 50 -15.67 2.77 -3.42
CA SER A 50 -16.53 1.59 -3.47
C SER A 50 -17.21 1.48 -4.83
N THR A 51 -17.30 0.25 -5.34
CA THR A 51 -17.96 -0.03 -6.61
C THR A 51 -18.78 -1.31 -6.53
N LYS A 52 -19.68 -1.48 -7.49
CA LYS A 52 -20.43 -2.71 -7.73
C LYS A 52 -20.44 -2.99 -9.21
N SER A 53 -20.43 -4.24 -9.61
CA SER A 53 -20.58 -4.61 -11.00
C SER A 53 -21.96 -4.19 -11.54
N GLN A 54 -21.97 -3.67 -12.76
CA GLN A 54 -23.17 -3.36 -13.54
C GLN A 54 -23.49 -4.47 -14.56
N SER A 55 -22.59 -5.44 -14.71
CA SER A 55 -22.70 -6.57 -15.65
C SER A 55 -23.17 -7.83 -14.90
N GLU A 56 -23.64 -8.81 -15.64
CA GLU A 56 -24.05 -10.11 -15.10
C GLU A 56 -22.89 -10.85 -14.40
N PHE A 57 -21.66 -10.66 -14.92
CA PHE A 57 -20.44 -11.24 -14.37
C PHE A 57 -19.44 -10.14 -13.99
N PHE A 58 -18.51 -10.49 -13.09
CA PHE A 58 -17.38 -9.63 -12.75
C PHE A 58 -16.18 -10.45 -12.29
N ASN A 59 -15.00 -9.84 -12.31
CA ASN A 59 -13.77 -10.43 -11.79
C ASN A 59 -13.50 -9.92 -10.38
N TYR A 60 -13.32 -10.86 -9.45
CA TYR A 60 -13.16 -10.59 -8.01
C TYR A 60 -11.78 -10.97 -7.52
N ILE A 61 -11.15 -10.06 -6.78
CA ILE A 61 -9.87 -10.27 -6.10
C ILE A 61 -10.14 -10.37 -4.60
N ASP A 62 -10.00 -11.57 -4.03
CA ASP A 62 -9.98 -11.80 -2.59
C ASP A 62 -8.56 -12.11 -2.11
N ILE A 63 -8.35 -12.26 -0.81
CA ILE A 63 -7.02 -12.51 -0.20
C ILE A 63 -6.36 -13.75 -0.81
N ASP A 64 -7.11 -14.81 -1.07
CA ASP A 64 -6.61 -16.06 -1.67
C ASP A 64 -6.13 -15.89 -3.13
N ALA A 65 -6.51 -14.81 -3.80
CA ALA A 65 -6.00 -14.47 -5.12
C ALA A 65 -4.55 -13.97 -5.10
N ILE A 66 -3.99 -13.65 -3.93
CA ILE A 66 -2.63 -13.13 -3.83
C ILE A 66 -1.63 -14.26 -3.59
N ASP A 67 -0.53 -14.23 -4.32
CA ASP A 67 0.69 -14.96 -4.01
C ASP A 67 1.55 -14.07 -3.09
N ASN A 68 1.53 -14.37 -1.81
CA ASN A 68 2.22 -13.57 -0.80
C ASN A 68 3.75 -13.77 -0.74
N ARG A 69 4.29 -14.72 -1.50
CA ARG A 69 5.74 -14.89 -1.66
C ARG A 69 6.29 -14.05 -2.79
N LEU A 70 5.50 -13.90 -3.84
CA LEU A 70 5.85 -13.15 -5.04
C LEU A 70 5.17 -11.79 -5.09
N HIS A 71 4.35 -11.46 -4.08
CA HIS A 71 3.60 -10.21 -3.97
C HIS A 71 2.85 -9.83 -5.25
N ARG A 72 2.13 -10.79 -5.84
CA ARG A 72 1.40 -10.61 -7.09
C ARG A 72 0.02 -11.25 -7.05
N ILE A 73 -0.87 -10.77 -7.92
CA ILE A 73 -2.17 -11.39 -8.13
C ILE A 73 -1.97 -12.64 -9.00
N LYS A 74 -2.35 -13.83 -8.48
CA LYS A 74 -2.32 -15.10 -9.22
C LYS A 74 -3.42 -15.16 -10.27
N ALA A 75 -4.68 -14.99 -9.82
CA ALA A 75 -5.85 -14.99 -10.66
C ALA A 75 -7.04 -14.34 -9.92
N ALA A 76 -7.83 -13.57 -10.64
CA ALA A 76 -9.13 -13.12 -10.16
C ALA A 76 -10.19 -14.22 -10.36
N LYS A 77 -11.17 -14.30 -9.47
CA LYS A 77 -12.33 -15.19 -9.60
C LYS A 77 -13.35 -14.57 -10.54
N HIS A 78 -13.84 -15.32 -11.51
CA HIS A 78 -14.95 -14.90 -12.37
C HIS A 78 -16.27 -15.35 -11.73
N LEU A 79 -17.10 -14.41 -11.32
CA LEU A 79 -18.31 -14.66 -10.52
C LEU A 79 -19.55 -14.05 -11.15
N LEU A 80 -20.70 -14.68 -10.95
CA LEU A 80 -22.01 -14.04 -11.16
C LEU A 80 -22.23 -12.96 -10.10
N VAL A 81 -22.84 -11.84 -10.49
CA VAL A 81 -23.18 -10.77 -9.53
C VAL A 81 -24.16 -11.25 -8.46
N SER A 82 -25.06 -12.18 -8.79
CA SER A 82 -25.97 -12.82 -7.82
C SER A 82 -25.23 -13.63 -6.73
N GLU A 83 -23.99 -14.07 -7.00
CA GLU A 83 -23.15 -14.83 -6.08
C GLU A 83 -22.05 -13.95 -5.44
N ALA A 84 -22.10 -12.63 -5.69
CA ALA A 84 -21.06 -11.71 -5.21
C ALA A 84 -20.98 -11.73 -3.68
N PRO A 85 -19.79 -11.99 -3.10
CA PRO A 85 -19.59 -11.83 -1.68
C PRO A 85 -19.90 -10.39 -1.24
N SER A 86 -20.50 -10.22 -0.07
CA SER A 86 -20.80 -8.87 0.49
C SER A 86 -19.56 -7.98 0.58
N ARG A 87 -18.37 -8.58 0.64
CA ARG A 87 -17.08 -7.89 0.67
C ARG A 87 -16.59 -7.42 -0.70
N ALA A 88 -17.20 -7.82 -1.81
CA ALA A 88 -16.80 -7.44 -3.16
C ALA A 88 -17.27 -6.01 -3.47
N SER A 89 -16.51 -5.01 -3.06
CA SER A 89 -16.92 -3.61 -3.23
C SER A 89 -15.78 -2.59 -3.36
N ARG A 90 -14.51 -3.00 -3.39
CA ARG A 90 -13.40 -2.04 -3.57
C ARG A 90 -13.07 -1.86 -5.04
N ALA A 91 -13.13 -0.61 -5.51
CA ALA A 91 -12.63 -0.25 -6.83
C ALA A 91 -11.11 -0.35 -6.86
N VAL A 92 -10.57 -0.85 -7.96
CA VAL A 92 -9.13 -0.89 -8.24
C VAL A 92 -8.86 -0.31 -9.62
N LYS A 93 -7.65 0.19 -9.81
CA LYS A 93 -7.16 0.69 -11.11
C LYS A 93 -5.75 0.17 -11.34
N ASN A 94 -5.27 0.26 -12.58
CA ASN A 94 -3.86 -0.03 -12.86
C ASN A 94 -2.95 0.82 -11.97
N GLY A 95 -1.98 0.18 -11.31
CA GLY A 95 -1.08 0.84 -10.36
C GLY A 95 -1.61 0.96 -8.93
N SER A 96 -2.83 0.51 -8.62
CA SER A 96 -3.28 0.35 -7.23
C SER A 96 -2.41 -0.69 -6.51
N VAL A 97 -2.16 -0.51 -5.21
CA VAL A 97 -1.54 -1.53 -4.37
C VAL A 97 -2.57 -2.06 -3.39
N LEU A 98 -2.82 -3.36 -3.44
CA LEU A 98 -3.67 -4.06 -2.48
C LEU A 98 -2.84 -4.41 -1.25
N PHE A 99 -3.28 -3.97 -0.07
CA PHE A 99 -2.66 -4.30 1.21
C PHE A 99 -3.70 -5.00 2.10
N SER A 100 -3.46 -6.26 2.49
CA SER A 100 -4.41 -6.98 3.33
C SER A 100 -4.51 -6.39 4.73
N LEU A 101 -5.71 -6.00 5.13
CA LEU A 101 -6.01 -5.56 6.49
C LEU A 101 -6.13 -6.75 7.47
N VAL A 102 -6.39 -7.95 6.96
CA VAL A 102 -6.55 -9.17 7.74
C VAL A 102 -5.26 -9.98 7.71
N ARG A 103 -4.74 -10.33 8.88
CA ARG A 103 -3.47 -11.05 9.03
C ARG A 103 -2.35 -10.41 8.21
N PRO A 104 -2.07 -9.11 8.41
CA PRO A 104 -1.10 -8.38 7.57
C PRO A 104 0.30 -9.00 7.62
N TYR A 105 0.65 -9.74 8.66
CA TYR A 105 1.89 -10.52 8.77
C TYR A 105 2.03 -11.63 7.71
N LEU A 106 0.95 -12.01 7.03
CA LEU A 106 1.00 -12.93 5.88
C LEU A 106 1.38 -12.22 4.59
N GLU A 107 1.51 -10.90 4.62
CA GLU A 107 1.99 -10.09 3.51
C GLU A 107 1.24 -10.32 2.19
N ASN A 108 -0.11 -10.50 2.26
CA ASN A 108 -0.94 -10.52 1.06
C ASN A 108 -1.03 -9.10 0.48
N ILE A 109 0.03 -8.70 -0.20
CA ILE A 109 0.22 -7.39 -0.82
C ILE A 109 0.52 -7.61 -2.30
N ALA A 110 -0.10 -6.84 -3.19
CA ALA A 110 0.14 -6.95 -4.62
C ALA A 110 -0.12 -5.64 -5.37
N LEU A 111 0.68 -5.39 -6.41
CA LEU A 111 0.40 -4.34 -7.39
C LEU A 111 -0.68 -4.83 -8.36
N VAL A 112 -1.67 -3.99 -8.63
CA VAL A 112 -2.71 -4.24 -9.63
C VAL A 112 -2.15 -3.87 -11.01
N GLU A 113 -1.91 -4.88 -11.83
CA GLU A 113 -1.52 -4.72 -13.22
C GLU A 113 -2.73 -4.37 -14.09
N GLU A 114 -2.49 -3.85 -15.30
CA GLU A 114 -3.54 -3.45 -16.25
C GLU A 114 -4.60 -4.53 -16.48
N ARG A 115 -4.19 -5.79 -16.60
CA ARG A 115 -5.11 -6.94 -16.79
C ARG A 115 -6.12 -7.14 -15.65
N TYR A 116 -5.87 -6.54 -14.48
CA TYR A 116 -6.74 -6.60 -13.31
C TYR A 116 -7.40 -5.26 -12.97
N SER A 117 -7.18 -4.22 -13.77
CA SER A 117 -7.66 -2.84 -13.50
C SER A 117 -9.17 -2.71 -13.45
N HIS A 118 -9.91 -3.65 -14.05
CA HIS A 118 -11.37 -3.71 -14.08
C HIS A 118 -11.98 -4.67 -13.05
N CYS A 119 -11.15 -5.23 -12.19
CA CYS A 119 -11.63 -6.14 -11.14
C CYS A 119 -12.25 -5.35 -9.96
N ILE A 120 -13.00 -6.07 -9.14
CA ILE A 120 -13.48 -5.58 -7.85
C ILE A 120 -12.72 -6.33 -6.76
N ALA A 121 -12.11 -5.61 -5.83
CA ALA A 121 -11.40 -6.22 -4.73
C ALA A 121 -12.26 -6.33 -3.46
N SER A 122 -11.84 -7.23 -2.56
CA SER A 122 -12.44 -7.43 -1.26
C SER A 122 -12.24 -6.22 -0.34
N THR A 123 -13.21 -5.95 0.53
CA THR A 123 -13.05 -4.99 1.65
C THR A 123 -12.00 -5.42 2.67
N SER A 124 -11.49 -6.64 2.58
CA SER A 124 -10.34 -7.11 3.36
C SER A 124 -9.02 -6.44 2.96
N PHE A 125 -9.00 -5.73 1.83
CA PHE A 125 -7.87 -4.92 1.41
C PHE A 125 -8.09 -3.44 1.72
N TYR A 126 -7.02 -2.77 2.10
CA TYR A 126 -6.83 -1.36 1.84
C TYR A 126 -6.27 -1.22 0.42
N VAL A 127 -6.92 -0.42 -0.40
CA VAL A 127 -6.49 -0.14 -1.78
C VAL A 127 -5.72 1.17 -1.77
N CYS A 128 -4.39 1.07 -1.84
CA CYS A 128 -3.53 2.25 -1.94
C CYS A 128 -3.55 2.76 -3.38
N ASN A 129 -4.00 3.99 -3.56
CA ASN A 129 -3.87 4.75 -4.79
C ASN A 129 -3.09 6.01 -4.46
N SER A 130 -2.08 6.34 -5.25
CA SER A 130 -1.32 7.57 -5.05
C SER A 130 -2.10 8.79 -5.55
N ASN A 131 -2.05 9.87 -4.78
CA ASN A 131 -2.54 11.19 -5.21
C ASN A 131 -1.53 11.98 -6.07
N GLY A 132 -0.48 11.32 -6.55
CA GLY A 132 0.61 11.90 -7.33
C GLY A 132 1.94 12.03 -6.57
N ALA A 133 1.94 11.85 -5.25
CA ALA A 133 3.15 11.91 -4.43
C ALA A 133 4.07 10.69 -4.62
N LEU A 134 3.49 9.55 -4.98
CA LEU A 134 4.18 8.28 -5.16
C LEU A 134 3.95 7.73 -6.57
N LEU A 135 5.01 7.24 -7.20
CA LEU A 135 4.88 6.40 -8.37
C LEU A 135 4.26 5.05 -7.95
N PRO A 136 3.35 4.44 -8.73
CA PRO A 136 2.70 3.18 -8.37
C PRO A 136 3.68 2.07 -7.99
N GLU A 137 4.76 1.93 -8.74
CA GLU A 137 5.78 0.94 -8.49
C GLU A 137 6.58 1.23 -7.21
N PHE A 138 6.93 2.51 -6.95
CA PHE A 138 7.59 2.88 -5.70
C PHE A 138 6.65 2.65 -4.50
N MET A 139 5.38 3.01 -4.62
CA MET A 139 4.35 2.73 -3.61
C MET A 139 4.25 1.24 -3.32
N TYR A 140 4.31 0.39 -4.35
CA TYR A 140 4.33 -1.07 -4.17
C TYR A 140 5.55 -1.53 -3.36
N PHE A 141 6.77 -1.11 -3.74
CA PHE A 141 7.98 -1.46 -2.99
C PHE A 141 7.97 -0.93 -1.56
N LEU A 142 7.43 0.26 -1.35
CA LEU A 142 7.27 0.83 -0.03
C LEU A 142 6.32 -0.01 0.83
N MET A 143 5.17 -0.42 0.29
CA MET A 143 4.15 -1.18 1.02
C MET A 143 4.57 -2.61 1.34
N ILE A 144 5.43 -3.25 0.54
CA ILE A 144 6.02 -4.58 0.86
C ILE A 144 7.27 -4.48 1.72
N SER A 145 7.77 -3.27 2.01
CA SER A 145 8.97 -3.10 2.81
C SER A 145 8.77 -3.58 4.25
N GLY A 146 9.83 -4.15 4.84
CA GLY A 146 9.82 -4.51 6.26
C GLY A 146 9.51 -3.32 7.18
N TYR A 147 9.87 -2.09 6.77
CA TYR A 147 9.50 -0.89 7.50
C TYR A 147 7.98 -0.74 7.65
N VAL A 148 7.21 -0.84 6.56
CA VAL A 148 5.75 -0.68 6.59
C VAL A 148 5.08 -1.90 7.22
N VAL A 149 5.42 -3.11 6.78
CA VAL A 149 4.78 -4.35 7.25
C VAL A 149 4.98 -4.56 8.74
N ASN A 150 6.24 -4.50 9.23
CA ASN A 150 6.52 -4.75 10.64
C ASN A 150 5.91 -3.68 11.56
N SER A 151 5.89 -2.43 11.11
CA SER A 151 5.30 -1.34 11.88
C SER A 151 3.78 -1.45 11.95
N LEU A 152 3.11 -1.76 10.85
CA LEU A 152 1.67 -1.92 10.83
C LEU A 152 1.21 -3.16 11.61
N ASN A 153 2.00 -4.22 11.63
CA ASN A 153 1.72 -5.44 12.42
C ASN A 153 1.57 -5.16 13.92
N GLN A 154 2.20 -4.10 14.45
CA GLN A 154 2.07 -3.71 15.86
C GLN A 154 0.66 -3.25 16.24
N TYR A 155 -0.15 -2.83 15.26
CA TYR A 155 -1.54 -2.39 15.47
C TYR A 155 -2.57 -3.50 15.37
N MET A 156 -2.16 -4.75 15.14
CA MET A 156 -3.09 -5.88 15.03
C MET A 156 -3.95 -6.07 16.26
N LYS A 157 -5.24 -6.29 16.05
CA LYS A 157 -6.23 -6.61 17.08
C LYS A 157 -7.03 -7.84 16.68
N GLY A 158 -7.46 -8.61 17.68
CA GLY A 158 -8.24 -9.84 17.52
C GLY A 158 -7.39 -11.11 17.56
N ASP A 159 -7.96 -12.19 18.13
CA ASP A 159 -7.25 -13.45 18.39
C ASP A 159 -7.22 -14.38 17.19
N ASN A 160 -8.39 -14.70 16.60
CA ASN A 160 -8.49 -15.69 15.53
C ASN A 160 -8.13 -15.16 14.13
N SER A 161 -8.41 -13.88 13.88
CA SER A 161 -8.13 -13.22 12.62
C SER A 161 -7.62 -11.80 12.91
N PRO A 162 -6.38 -11.67 13.44
CA PRO A 162 -5.84 -10.39 13.78
C PRO A 162 -5.83 -9.46 12.57
N SER A 163 -6.27 -8.22 12.76
CA SER A 163 -6.43 -7.26 11.69
C SER A 163 -6.02 -5.86 12.12
N ILE A 164 -5.67 -5.05 11.16
CA ILE A 164 -5.45 -3.62 11.30
C ILE A 164 -6.61 -2.85 10.66
N SER A 165 -6.76 -1.61 11.06
CA SER A 165 -7.76 -0.71 10.49
C SER A 165 -7.17 0.10 9.33
N LYS A 166 -8.05 0.65 8.50
CA LYS A 166 -7.66 1.64 7.49
C LYS A 166 -6.94 2.84 8.13
N ASP A 167 -7.38 3.27 9.32
CA ASP A 167 -6.80 4.41 10.03
C ASP A 167 -5.34 4.18 10.42
N ASN A 168 -4.95 2.92 10.68
CA ASN A 168 -3.55 2.58 10.94
C ASN A 168 -2.67 2.85 9.72
N ILE A 169 -3.14 2.51 8.51
CA ILE A 169 -2.42 2.80 7.26
C ILE A 169 -2.43 4.30 6.98
N GLU A 170 -3.57 4.96 7.13
CA GLU A 170 -3.72 6.38 6.81
C GLU A 170 -2.97 7.30 7.78
N SER A 171 -2.81 6.89 9.03
CA SER A 171 -2.06 7.66 10.04
C SER A 171 -0.57 7.35 10.05
N TRP A 172 -0.12 6.26 9.41
CA TRP A 172 1.29 5.88 9.40
C TRP A 172 2.14 6.89 8.63
N LEU A 173 3.42 6.98 9.00
CA LEU A 173 4.40 7.84 8.35
C LEU A 173 5.10 7.11 7.19
N TYR A 174 5.11 7.72 6.03
CA TYR A 174 5.75 7.19 4.82
C TYR A 174 6.88 8.11 4.38
N PRO A 175 8.09 7.58 4.10
CA PRO A 175 9.20 8.37 3.56
C PRO A 175 9.00 8.55 2.06
N ILE A 176 8.93 9.80 1.61
CA ILE A 176 8.64 10.15 0.22
C ILE A 176 9.87 10.81 -0.42
N PRO A 177 10.59 10.12 -1.33
CA PRO A 177 11.63 10.70 -2.16
C PRO A 177 11.06 11.63 -3.23
N PRO A 178 11.86 12.51 -3.82
CA PRO A 178 11.54 13.17 -5.09
C PRO A 178 11.20 12.15 -6.18
N LEU A 179 10.26 12.49 -7.09
CA LEU A 179 9.76 11.54 -8.10
C LEU A 179 10.87 10.94 -8.99
N ASP A 180 11.90 11.72 -9.31
CA ASP A 180 13.02 11.20 -10.12
C ASP A 180 13.88 10.19 -9.35
N GLU A 181 14.02 10.39 -8.04
CA GLU A 181 14.71 9.43 -7.18
C GLU A 181 13.89 8.14 -7.00
N GLN A 182 12.55 8.26 -6.91
CA GLN A 182 11.67 7.07 -6.91
C GLN A 182 11.89 6.21 -8.16
N LYS A 183 12.01 6.80 -9.35
CA LYS A 183 12.33 6.08 -10.61
C LYS A 183 13.65 5.32 -10.54
N VAL A 184 14.69 6.00 -10.01
CA VAL A 184 16.01 5.39 -9.86
C VAL A 184 15.97 4.21 -8.88
N ILE A 185 15.26 4.37 -7.76
CA ILE A 185 15.07 3.31 -6.76
C ILE A 185 14.34 2.12 -7.38
N CYS A 186 13.21 2.35 -8.07
CA CYS A 186 12.46 1.28 -8.74
C CYS A 186 13.32 0.52 -9.76
N THR A 187 14.07 1.23 -10.59
CA THR A 187 14.97 0.61 -11.57
C THR A 187 16.00 -0.29 -10.90
N LYS A 188 16.62 0.16 -9.81
CA LYS A 188 17.62 -0.64 -9.05
C LYS A 188 16.98 -1.86 -8.40
N LEU A 189 15.81 -1.70 -7.78
CA LEU A 189 15.09 -2.81 -7.14
C LEU A 189 14.69 -3.88 -8.16
N ASN A 190 14.10 -3.49 -9.29
CA ASN A 190 13.72 -4.41 -10.37
C ASN A 190 14.92 -5.19 -10.90
N THR A 191 16.04 -4.50 -11.14
CA THR A 191 17.26 -5.15 -11.59
C THR A 191 17.74 -6.19 -10.56
N THR A 192 17.71 -5.83 -9.27
CA THR A 192 18.12 -6.72 -8.18
C THR A 192 17.20 -7.94 -8.08
N PHE A 193 15.88 -7.74 -8.09
CA PHE A 193 14.91 -8.85 -8.05
C PHE A 193 15.05 -9.78 -9.25
N THR A 194 15.24 -9.23 -10.46
CA THR A 194 15.48 -10.03 -11.67
C THR A 194 16.75 -10.89 -11.54
N LEU A 195 17.83 -10.34 -10.98
CA LEU A 195 19.06 -11.09 -10.74
C LEU A 195 18.84 -12.21 -9.73
N ILE A 196 18.14 -11.95 -8.63
CA ILE A 196 17.81 -12.97 -7.60
C ILE A 196 16.98 -14.10 -8.21
N GLU A 197 15.95 -13.78 -9.01
CA GLU A 197 15.13 -14.79 -9.68
C GLU A 197 15.95 -15.66 -10.65
N ASN A 198 16.87 -15.05 -11.41
CA ASN A 198 17.73 -15.77 -12.34
C ASN A 198 18.70 -16.72 -11.62
N VAL A 199 19.26 -16.28 -10.48
CA VAL A 199 20.09 -17.14 -9.63
C VAL A 199 19.24 -18.29 -9.06
N GLY A 200 18.04 -18.02 -8.58
CA GLY A 200 17.12 -19.06 -8.09
C GLY A 200 16.80 -20.13 -9.15
N LYS A 201 16.57 -19.72 -10.41
CA LYS A 201 16.31 -20.63 -11.53
C LYS A 201 17.54 -21.46 -11.92
N SER A 202 18.74 -20.94 -11.70
CA SER A 202 19.98 -21.66 -12.03
C SER A 202 20.38 -22.70 -10.96
N LEU A 203 19.77 -22.64 -9.79
CA LEU A 203 20.04 -23.54 -8.65
C LEU A 203 18.94 -24.62 -8.49
N SER A 204 17.84 -24.53 -9.22
CA SER A 204 16.74 -25.50 -9.24
C SER A 204 16.87 -26.48 -10.39
#